data_3b8cce74fe2880bed3eb5f56e69c8889
#
_entry.id   3b8cce74fe2880bed3eb5f56e69c8889
#
_cell.length_a   1.000
_cell.length_b   1.000
_cell.length_c   1.000
_cell.angle_alpha   90.00
_cell.angle_beta   90.00
_cell.angle_gamma   90.00
#
_symmetry.space_group_name_H-M   'P 1'
#
loop_
_entity.id
_entity.type
_entity.pdbx_description
1 polymer ?
#
loop_
_entity_poly.entity_id
_entity_poly.type
_entity_poly.pdbx_seq_one_letter_code
_entity_poly.pdbx_strand_id
1 'polypeptide(L)'
;MTDKAKAQTIRLDRRTLIATGLAAGTAAALPKRARAQARIAPPNIIKAGTLVMSINPTLPPLQFVDDRGQLQGMRVELGNEVAKRLGLTPEYIRIEFAAMVPGLAAKRWDMINTGIFWTEERSKLMYMVPYEQAAVSFLAARGNPLGIAKIQDLAGRRVSVELGGIEERRTREVSEILVKEGLRPVEVRTFNNFAEAFQALRAGQADAATSIDATAMFMQQRGDFTRAISGVFPQTATFAFASKTLAEAVVGVLNDTKRDGYYDQLFDKYGVLKISEPTFAINGPGPA
;
A
#
# COMPACT_ATOMS: atom_id res chain seq x y z
N MET A 1 -84.54 -31.75 57.10
CA MET A 1 -84.44 -31.44 55.70
C MET A 1 -82.97 -31.14 55.49
N THR A 2 -82.20 -32.13 55.22
CA THR A 2 -81.51 -32.50 53.96
C THR A 2 -80.86 -31.31 53.23
N ASP A 3 -79.50 -31.19 53.27
CA ASP A 3 -78.85 -31.54 52.07
C ASP A 3 -77.32 -31.68 52.27
N LYS A 4 -76.72 -32.54 51.43
CA LYS A 4 -75.41 -33.19 51.48
C LYS A 4 -74.24 -32.28 51.15
N ALA A 5 -73.18 -32.33 51.96
CA ALA A 5 -71.89 -31.87 51.59
C ALA A 5 -71.27 -32.78 50.53
N LYS A 6 -70.79 -32.21 49.41
CA LYS A 6 -69.95 -32.88 48.46
C LYS A 6 -68.46 -32.54 48.71
N ALA A 7 -67.68 -33.56 49.06
CA ALA A 7 -66.26 -33.45 49.10
C ALA A 7 -65.72 -33.33 47.69
N GLN A 8 -64.86 -32.35 47.44
CA GLN A 8 -64.16 -32.18 46.18
C GLN A 8 -62.67 -32.56 46.37
N THR A 9 -62.33 -33.70 45.82
CA THR A 9 -60.96 -34.26 45.81
C THR A 9 -60.10 -33.44 44.84
N ILE A 10 -59.06 -32.76 45.37
CA ILE A 10 -58.08 -32.08 44.58
C ILE A 10 -57.11 -33.13 44.01
N ARG A 11 -57.22 -33.39 42.71
CA ARG A 11 -56.22 -34.15 41.98
C ARG A 11 -55.03 -33.25 41.69
N LEU A 12 -53.85 -33.54 42.31
CA LEU A 12 -52.58 -32.97 41.95
C LEU A 12 -52.14 -33.54 40.61
N ASP A 13 -52.15 -32.70 39.58
CA ASP A 13 -51.70 -33.02 38.26
C ASP A 13 -50.15 -33.03 38.21
N ARG A 14 -49.58 -34.13 37.70
CA ARG A 14 -48.15 -34.41 37.65
C ARG A 14 -47.41 -33.60 36.59
N ARG A 15 -47.83 -32.38 36.26
CA ARG A 15 -47.23 -31.57 35.19
C ARG A 15 -46.47 -30.34 35.64
N THR A 16 -46.19 -30.17 36.92
CA THR A 16 -45.48 -28.96 37.42
C THR A 16 -44.10 -29.25 38.00
N LEU A 17 -43.39 -30.17 37.43
CA LEU A 17 -42.00 -30.45 37.81
C LEU A 17 -41.17 -30.78 36.56
N ILE A 18 -40.92 -29.82 35.67
CA ILE A 18 -39.76 -29.76 34.79
C ILE A 18 -39.67 -28.30 34.28
N ALA A 19 -39.12 -27.40 35.04
CA ALA A 19 -38.66 -26.09 34.57
C ALA A 19 -37.52 -25.57 35.44
N THR A 20 -36.52 -26.42 35.69
CA THR A 20 -35.26 -25.99 36.26
C THR A 20 -34.13 -26.77 35.56
N GLY A 21 -33.41 -26.10 34.75
CA GLY A 21 -32.14 -26.63 34.19
C GLY A 21 -32.08 -26.70 32.69
N LEU A 22 -31.69 -25.64 32.07
CA LEU A 22 -30.71 -25.58 30.96
C LEU A 22 -30.49 -24.10 30.58
N ALA A 23 -29.81 -23.38 31.45
CA ALA A 23 -29.05 -22.21 31.00
C ALA A 23 -27.79 -22.75 30.29
N ALA A 24 -27.99 -23.41 29.14
CA ALA A 24 -26.92 -23.70 28.21
C ALA A 24 -26.45 -22.36 27.65
N GLY A 25 -25.26 -21.93 28.10
CA GLY A 25 -24.61 -20.72 27.64
C GLY A 25 -24.49 -20.75 26.11
N THR A 26 -25.34 -20.01 25.43
CA THR A 26 -25.09 -19.59 24.07
C THR A 26 -23.87 -18.69 24.11
N ALA A 27 -22.67 -19.29 23.97
CA ALA A 27 -21.49 -18.57 23.57
C ALA A 27 -21.83 -17.98 22.19
N ALA A 28 -22.37 -16.74 22.21
CA ALA A 28 -22.62 -15.99 20.98
C ALA A 28 -21.30 -15.91 20.25
N ALA A 29 -21.18 -16.69 19.17
CA ALA A 29 -20.07 -16.60 18.26
C ALA A 29 -20.10 -15.18 17.68
N LEU A 30 -19.27 -14.29 18.24
CA LEU A 30 -19.07 -12.96 17.67
C LEU A 30 -18.75 -13.16 16.18
N PRO A 31 -19.40 -12.38 15.29
CA PRO A 31 -19.16 -12.51 13.86
C PRO A 31 -17.65 -12.37 13.61
N LYS A 32 -17.10 -13.14 12.66
CA LYS A 32 -15.65 -13.16 12.34
C LYS A 32 -15.04 -11.76 12.18
N ARG A 33 -15.84 -10.77 11.75
CA ARG A 33 -15.45 -9.34 11.67
C ARG A 33 -15.14 -8.73 13.05
N ALA A 34 -15.95 -8.97 14.07
CA ALA A 34 -15.71 -8.45 15.41
C ALA A 34 -14.43 -9.05 16.05
N ARG A 35 -14.10 -10.31 15.72
CA ARG A 35 -12.85 -10.95 16.15
C ARG A 35 -11.62 -10.35 15.47
N ALA A 36 -11.69 -10.02 14.17
CA ALA A 36 -10.60 -9.34 13.46
C ALA A 36 -10.38 -7.93 14.03
N GLN A 37 -11.45 -7.17 14.24
CA GLN A 37 -11.41 -5.81 14.79
C GLN A 37 -10.84 -5.76 16.21
N ALA A 38 -11.11 -6.76 17.07
CA ALA A 38 -10.49 -6.88 18.39
C ALA A 38 -8.98 -7.14 18.35
N ARG A 39 -8.45 -7.65 17.24
CA ARG A 39 -7.02 -7.89 17.04
C ARG A 39 -6.27 -6.64 16.54
N ILE A 40 -6.97 -5.70 15.90
CA ILE A 40 -6.38 -4.47 15.35
C ILE A 40 -6.61 -3.32 16.34
N ALA A 41 -5.88 -3.40 17.43
CA ALA A 41 -5.82 -2.40 18.50
C ALA A 41 -4.37 -2.30 18.98
N PRO A 42 -4.00 -1.31 19.77
CA PRO A 42 -2.69 -1.26 20.39
C PRO A 42 -2.39 -2.58 21.13
N PRO A 43 -1.17 -3.14 21.02
CA PRO A 43 0.02 -2.54 20.42
C PRO A 43 0.19 -2.80 18.91
N ASN A 44 -0.78 -3.40 18.20
CA ASN A 44 -0.67 -3.71 16.77
C ASN A 44 -0.83 -2.47 15.87
N ILE A 45 -1.46 -1.43 16.38
CA ILE A 45 -1.54 -0.07 15.82
C ILE A 45 -1.20 0.94 16.91
N ILE A 46 -0.74 2.14 16.54
CA ILE A 46 -0.29 3.16 17.50
C ILE A 46 -1.45 3.93 18.14
N LYS A 47 -2.58 4.06 17.43
CA LYS A 47 -3.76 4.84 17.89
C LYS A 47 -5.03 4.00 17.74
N ALA A 48 -5.74 3.77 18.84
CA ALA A 48 -6.97 3.00 18.81
C ALA A 48 -7.99 3.54 17.80
N GLY A 49 -8.55 2.66 16.96
CA GLY A 49 -9.54 3.01 15.96
C GLY A 49 -9.01 3.75 14.72
N THR A 50 -7.69 3.95 14.61
CA THR A 50 -7.08 4.71 13.51
C THR A 50 -5.97 3.90 12.85
N LEU A 51 -5.93 3.87 11.53
CA LEU A 51 -4.80 3.37 10.75
C LEU A 51 -3.94 4.56 10.31
N VAL A 52 -2.79 4.72 10.94
CA VAL A 52 -1.85 5.81 10.62
C VAL A 52 -0.90 5.35 9.53
N MET A 53 -0.92 6.04 8.39
CA MET A 53 -0.17 5.68 7.19
C MET A 53 0.79 6.80 6.79
N SER A 54 2.05 6.45 6.50
CA SER A 54 2.97 7.41 5.86
C SER A 54 2.79 7.38 4.34
N ILE A 55 2.89 8.57 3.72
CA ILE A 55 2.75 8.73 2.27
C ILE A 55 3.62 9.87 1.75
N ASN A 56 4.23 9.72 0.57
CA ASN A 56 4.87 10.78 -0.19
C ASN A 56 3.99 11.13 -1.40
N PRO A 57 3.16 12.19 -1.34
CA PRO A 57 2.14 12.44 -2.35
C PRO A 57 2.65 13.25 -3.55
N THR A 58 3.68 12.75 -4.25
CA THR A 58 4.35 13.42 -5.38
C THR A 58 4.34 12.60 -6.67
N LEU A 59 3.54 11.51 -6.72
CA LEU A 59 3.48 10.54 -7.82
C LEU A 59 2.06 10.40 -8.38
N PRO A 60 1.52 11.33 -9.16
CA PRO A 60 0.26 11.12 -9.86
C PRO A 60 0.41 10.00 -10.93
N PRO A 61 -0.60 9.19 -11.15
CA PRO A 61 -1.92 9.15 -10.52
C PRO A 61 -1.97 8.25 -9.28
N LEU A 62 -0.82 7.76 -8.78
CA LEU A 62 -0.72 6.79 -7.69
C LEU A 62 -1.04 7.42 -6.33
N GLN A 63 -0.33 8.50 -5.97
CA GLN A 63 -0.60 9.36 -4.83
C GLN A 63 -0.10 10.78 -5.08
N PHE A 64 -0.94 11.74 -4.89
CA PHE A 64 -0.61 13.16 -5.12
C PHE A 64 -1.55 14.10 -4.35
N VAL A 65 -1.18 15.35 -4.31
CA VAL A 65 -2.04 16.43 -3.79
C VAL A 65 -2.62 17.17 -4.99
N ASP A 66 -3.95 17.31 -5.03
CA ASP A 66 -4.63 18.07 -6.07
C ASP A 66 -4.53 19.59 -5.84
N ASP A 67 -5.05 20.40 -6.79
CA ASP A 67 -5.02 21.86 -6.73
C ASP A 67 -5.79 22.45 -5.53
N ARG A 68 -6.61 21.63 -4.86
CA ARG A 68 -7.34 22.01 -3.64
C ARG A 68 -6.64 21.58 -2.36
N GLY A 69 -5.43 21.03 -2.46
CA GLY A 69 -4.67 20.49 -1.34
C GLY A 69 -5.14 19.14 -0.83
N GLN A 70 -6.07 18.46 -1.55
CA GLN A 70 -6.60 17.17 -1.16
C GLN A 70 -5.70 16.04 -1.62
N LEU A 71 -5.52 15.04 -0.75
CA LEU A 71 -4.78 13.83 -1.05
C LEU A 71 -5.61 12.91 -1.95
N GLN A 72 -5.05 12.54 -3.10
CA GLN A 72 -5.70 11.80 -4.16
C GLN A 72 -4.81 10.65 -4.68
N GLY A 73 -5.43 9.73 -5.43
CA GLY A 73 -4.74 8.72 -6.22
C GLY A 73 -5.07 7.28 -5.80
N MET A 74 -4.62 6.34 -6.63
CA MET A 74 -4.94 4.91 -6.51
C MET A 74 -4.57 4.36 -5.12
N ARG A 75 -3.37 4.67 -4.64
CA ARG A 75 -2.87 4.17 -3.35
C ARG A 75 -3.60 4.79 -2.17
N VAL A 76 -4.11 6.00 -2.32
CA VAL A 76 -4.96 6.66 -1.32
C VAL A 76 -6.32 5.97 -1.25
N GLU A 77 -6.95 5.70 -2.39
CA GLU A 77 -8.23 4.98 -2.44
C GLU A 77 -8.09 3.56 -1.88
N LEU A 78 -7.02 2.84 -2.24
CA LEU A 78 -6.76 1.50 -1.71
C LEU A 78 -6.52 1.52 -0.19
N GLY A 79 -5.72 2.46 0.31
CA GLY A 79 -5.47 2.62 1.75
C GLY A 79 -6.74 2.96 2.53
N ASN A 80 -7.58 3.83 1.99
CA ASN A 80 -8.88 4.16 2.58
C ASN A 80 -9.82 2.94 2.63
N GLU A 81 -9.87 2.14 1.57
CA GLU A 81 -10.69 0.93 1.55
C GLU A 81 -10.15 -0.13 2.53
N VAL A 82 -8.82 -0.27 2.65
CA VAL A 82 -8.19 -1.14 3.66
C VAL A 82 -8.61 -0.70 5.07
N ALA A 83 -8.45 0.58 5.40
CA ALA A 83 -8.84 1.10 6.71
C ALA A 83 -10.33 0.86 6.99
N LYS A 84 -11.21 1.18 6.04
CA LYS A 84 -12.65 0.99 6.13
C LYS A 84 -13.04 -0.47 6.40
N ARG A 85 -12.44 -1.44 5.68
CA ARG A 85 -12.73 -2.87 5.86
C ARG A 85 -12.22 -3.41 7.20
N LEU A 86 -11.16 -2.80 7.75
CA LEU A 86 -10.67 -3.09 9.08
C LEU A 86 -11.50 -2.40 10.19
N GLY A 87 -12.44 -1.51 9.83
CA GLY A 87 -13.22 -0.71 10.78
C GLY A 87 -12.40 0.40 11.43
N LEU A 88 -11.34 0.88 10.75
CA LEU A 88 -10.43 1.92 11.21
C LEU A 88 -10.66 3.22 10.40
N THR A 89 -10.34 4.36 11.03
CA THR A 89 -10.29 5.66 10.34
C THR A 89 -8.90 5.85 9.71
N PRO A 90 -8.78 6.17 8.42
CA PRO A 90 -7.48 6.45 7.82
C PRO A 90 -6.93 7.79 8.28
N GLU A 91 -5.65 7.84 8.62
CA GLU A 91 -4.89 9.06 8.92
C GLU A 91 -3.58 9.03 8.12
N TYR A 92 -3.26 10.11 7.40
CA TYR A 92 -2.07 10.18 6.55
C TYR A 92 -1.05 11.15 7.08
N ILE A 93 0.19 10.67 7.25
CA ILE A 93 1.36 11.49 7.55
C ILE A 93 2.15 11.69 6.26
N ARG A 94 2.16 12.93 5.74
CA ARG A 94 2.92 13.29 4.56
C ARG A 94 4.38 13.45 4.95
N ILE A 95 5.26 12.65 4.37
CA ILE A 95 6.68 12.59 4.72
C ILE A 95 7.51 12.17 3.50
N GLU A 96 8.75 12.62 3.44
CA GLU A 96 9.70 12.22 2.40
C GLU A 96 10.08 10.73 2.51
N PHE A 97 10.34 10.11 1.37
CA PHE A 97 10.55 8.66 1.28
C PHE A 97 11.67 8.15 2.19
N ALA A 98 12.80 8.86 2.23
CA ALA A 98 13.97 8.47 3.03
C ALA A 98 13.68 8.33 4.54
N ALA A 99 12.67 9.05 5.06
CA ALA A 99 12.27 9.00 6.47
C ALA A 99 11.26 7.88 6.79
N MET A 100 10.71 7.17 5.77
CA MET A 100 9.59 6.25 5.98
C MET A 100 9.99 4.97 6.74
N VAL A 101 11.08 4.32 6.35
CA VAL A 101 11.54 3.09 7.02
C VAL A 101 11.99 3.36 8.46
N PRO A 102 12.84 4.37 8.73
CA PRO A 102 13.20 4.73 10.10
C PRO A 102 11.98 5.10 10.97
N GLY A 103 11.02 5.82 10.40
CA GLY A 103 9.81 6.21 11.12
C GLY A 103 8.88 5.04 11.44
N LEU A 104 8.78 4.04 10.54
CA LEU A 104 8.05 2.80 10.80
C LEU A 104 8.70 2.02 11.97
N ALA A 105 10.01 1.88 11.96
CA ALA A 105 10.76 1.24 13.03
C ALA A 105 10.59 1.97 14.39
N ALA A 106 10.50 3.30 14.34
CA ALA A 106 10.25 4.16 15.50
C ALA A 106 8.75 4.24 15.90
N LYS A 107 7.87 3.45 15.25
CA LYS A 107 6.40 3.41 15.49
C LYS A 107 5.73 4.78 15.35
N ARG A 108 6.14 5.58 14.37
CA ARG A 108 5.52 6.88 14.08
C ARG A 108 4.27 6.75 13.20
N TRP A 109 4.12 5.63 12.52
CA TRP A 109 2.97 5.18 11.73
C TRP A 109 2.89 3.66 11.74
N ASP A 110 1.74 3.12 11.36
CA ASP A 110 1.44 1.70 11.35
C ASP A 110 1.84 1.04 10.02
N MET A 111 1.74 1.83 8.94
CA MET A 111 1.87 1.34 7.58
C MET A 111 2.57 2.37 6.69
N ILE A 112 3.45 1.91 5.82
CA ILE A 112 3.96 2.69 4.69
C ILE A 112 3.01 2.47 3.51
N ASN A 113 2.35 3.54 3.05
CA ASN A 113 1.42 3.54 1.91
C ASN A 113 1.90 4.48 0.81
N THR A 114 3.07 4.19 0.24
CA THR A 114 3.66 4.97 -0.86
C THR A 114 4.11 4.09 -2.03
N GLY A 115 3.83 2.76 -1.97
CA GLY A 115 4.30 1.79 -2.95
C GLY A 115 5.80 1.53 -2.82
N ILE A 116 6.27 1.33 -1.59
CA ILE A 116 7.65 0.93 -1.34
C ILE A 116 7.94 -0.40 -2.03
N PHE A 117 8.97 -0.43 -2.89
CA PHE A 117 9.33 -1.64 -3.61
C PHE A 117 9.90 -2.71 -2.68
N TRP A 118 9.52 -3.96 -2.95
CA TRP A 118 10.07 -5.11 -2.25
C TRP A 118 11.55 -5.28 -2.54
N THR A 119 12.35 -5.50 -1.50
CA THR A 119 13.71 -6.01 -1.58
C THR A 119 13.95 -7.00 -0.45
N GLU A 120 14.93 -7.91 -0.63
CA GLU A 120 15.28 -8.87 0.43
C GLU A 120 15.72 -8.15 1.71
N GLU A 121 16.52 -7.09 1.59
CA GLU A 121 16.98 -6.30 2.74
C GLU A 121 15.81 -5.66 3.49
N ARG A 122 14.86 -5.04 2.76
CA ARG A 122 13.68 -4.43 3.37
C ARG A 122 12.76 -5.46 4.03
N SER A 123 12.63 -6.65 3.42
CA SER A 123 11.78 -7.72 3.96
C SER A 123 12.29 -8.31 5.27
N LYS A 124 13.56 -8.06 5.64
CA LYS A 124 14.14 -8.40 6.95
C LYS A 124 13.87 -7.32 8.03
N LEU A 125 13.47 -6.11 7.60
CA LEU A 125 13.23 -4.98 8.49
C LEU A 125 11.74 -4.75 8.78
N MET A 126 10.86 -5.23 7.91
CA MET A 126 9.42 -4.97 7.97
C MET A 126 8.63 -6.08 7.26
N TYR A 127 7.37 -6.26 7.64
CA TYR A 127 6.45 -7.15 6.92
C TYR A 127 5.96 -6.46 5.67
N MET A 128 6.22 -7.06 4.50
CA MET A 128 5.90 -6.47 3.19
C MET A 128 4.82 -7.27 2.48
N VAL A 129 3.77 -6.58 2.01
CA VAL A 129 2.64 -7.19 1.30
C VAL A 129 2.60 -6.63 -0.12
N PRO A 130 3.08 -7.38 -1.14
CA PRO A 130 2.98 -6.98 -2.53
C PRO A 130 1.52 -6.81 -2.96
N TYR A 131 1.22 -5.72 -3.68
CA TYR A 131 -0.13 -5.47 -4.19
C TYR A 131 -0.17 -4.87 -5.60
N GLU A 132 0.97 -4.44 -6.14
CA GLU A 132 1.07 -3.76 -7.43
C GLU A 132 2.29 -4.29 -8.19
N GLN A 133 2.12 -4.61 -9.47
CA GLN A 133 3.24 -4.84 -10.37
C GLN A 133 3.68 -3.48 -10.93
N ALA A 134 4.93 -3.13 -10.73
CA ALA A 134 5.48 -1.86 -11.18
C ALA A 134 6.80 -2.05 -11.92
N ALA A 135 7.31 -0.99 -12.50
CA ALA A 135 8.60 -0.95 -13.17
C ALA A 135 9.17 0.48 -13.10
N VAL A 136 10.42 0.63 -13.49
CA VAL A 136 11.10 1.93 -13.59
C VAL A 136 11.06 2.42 -15.03
N SER A 137 10.90 3.73 -15.21
CA SER A 137 10.99 4.42 -16.49
C SER A 137 11.89 5.65 -16.40
N PHE A 138 12.45 6.06 -17.52
CA PHE A 138 13.19 7.31 -17.62
C PHE A 138 12.41 8.28 -18.50
N LEU A 139 12.14 9.43 -17.93
CA LEU A 139 11.48 10.58 -18.57
C LEU A 139 12.55 11.50 -19.17
N ALA A 140 12.29 11.98 -20.36
CA ALA A 140 13.02 13.08 -20.99
C ALA A 140 12.14 14.33 -21.04
N ALA A 141 12.73 15.50 -21.30
CA ALA A 141 11.98 16.70 -21.60
C ALA A 141 11.01 16.47 -22.76
N ARG A 142 9.94 17.26 -22.82
CA ARG A 142 8.92 17.15 -23.86
C ARG A 142 9.54 17.12 -25.27
N GLY A 143 9.12 16.15 -26.08
CA GLY A 143 9.65 15.92 -27.41
C GLY A 143 11.00 15.22 -27.46
N ASN A 144 11.56 14.86 -26.31
CA ASN A 144 12.83 14.13 -26.19
C ASN A 144 13.99 14.74 -27.04
N PRO A 145 14.35 15.99 -26.80
CA PRO A 145 15.32 16.71 -27.66
C PRO A 145 16.73 16.08 -27.66
N LEU A 146 17.03 15.23 -26.68
CA LEU A 146 18.31 14.53 -26.57
C LEU A 146 18.31 13.14 -27.20
N GLY A 147 17.18 12.69 -27.78
CA GLY A 147 17.05 11.41 -28.46
C GLY A 147 17.26 10.19 -27.57
N ILE A 148 16.93 10.28 -26.28
CA ILE A 148 17.09 9.17 -25.32
C ILE A 148 16.06 8.08 -25.67
N ALA A 149 16.53 6.86 -25.99
CA ALA A 149 15.66 5.73 -26.37
C ALA A 149 16.06 4.41 -25.68
N LYS A 150 17.30 4.30 -25.18
CA LYS A 150 17.85 3.13 -24.49
C LYS A 150 18.77 3.58 -23.37
N ILE A 151 19.11 2.67 -22.46
CA ILE A 151 19.95 2.99 -21.29
C ILE A 151 21.34 3.53 -21.68
N GLN A 152 21.88 3.13 -22.84
CA GLN A 152 23.18 3.62 -23.34
C GLN A 152 23.16 5.13 -23.66
N ASP A 153 22.00 5.67 -24.00
CA ASP A 153 21.83 7.10 -24.29
C ASP A 153 21.89 7.97 -23.02
N LEU A 154 21.84 7.33 -21.84
CA LEU A 154 22.03 8.00 -20.54
C LEU A 154 23.52 8.20 -20.18
N ALA A 155 24.44 7.69 -20.97
CA ALA A 155 25.88 7.80 -20.73
C ALA A 155 26.35 9.27 -20.62
N GLY A 156 26.88 9.65 -19.45
CA GLY A 156 27.31 11.01 -19.14
C GLY A 156 26.17 12.04 -19.00
N ARG A 157 24.91 11.60 -18.91
CA ARG A 157 23.74 12.45 -18.68
C ARG A 157 23.51 12.68 -17.20
N ARG A 158 22.91 13.83 -16.89
CA ARG A 158 22.39 14.18 -15.57
C ARG A 158 21.01 13.57 -15.41
N VAL A 159 20.87 12.64 -14.48
CA VAL A 159 19.57 11.98 -14.22
C VAL A 159 19.09 12.32 -12.82
N SER A 160 17.92 12.98 -12.72
CA SER A 160 17.28 13.33 -11.47
C SER A 160 16.44 12.18 -10.93
N VAL A 161 16.49 11.98 -9.62
CA VAL A 161 15.80 10.86 -8.95
C VAL A 161 15.47 11.19 -7.50
N GLU A 162 14.43 10.57 -6.93
CA GLU A 162 14.13 10.64 -5.50
C GLU A 162 15.17 9.90 -4.66
N LEU A 163 15.60 10.51 -3.57
CA LEU A 163 16.60 9.97 -2.64
C LEU A 163 16.06 8.74 -1.88
N GLY A 164 16.83 7.66 -1.84
CA GLY A 164 16.56 6.45 -1.05
C GLY A 164 15.54 5.50 -1.67
N GLY A 165 14.94 5.86 -2.82
CA GLY A 165 14.03 5.00 -3.59
C GLY A 165 14.73 3.87 -4.33
N ILE A 166 13.94 2.93 -4.85
CA ILE A 166 14.45 1.89 -5.74
C ILE A 166 14.92 2.50 -7.06
N GLU A 167 14.33 3.60 -7.48
CA GLU A 167 14.63 4.36 -8.68
C GLU A 167 16.05 4.90 -8.65
N GLU A 168 16.52 5.39 -7.50
CA GLU A 168 17.91 5.78 -7.31
C GLU A 168 18.84 4.58 -7.48
N ARG A 169 18.55 3.46 -6.81
CA ARG A 169 19.33 2.22 -6.92
C ARG A 169 19.42 1.75 -8.38
N ARG A 170 18.28 1.74 -9.10
CA ARG A 170 18.24 1.31 -10.52
C ARG A 170 18.98 2.28 -11.43
N THR A 171 18.93 3.58 -11.15
CA THR A 171 19.71 4.57 -11.91
C THR A 171 21.22 4.37 -11.70
N ARG A 172 21.65 4.02 -10.48
CA ARG A 172 23.05 3.69 -10.20
C ARG A 172 23.46 2.38 -10.86
N GLU A 173 22.59 1.35 -10.87
CA GLU A 173 22.84 0.09 -11.59
C GLU A 173 22.99 0.33 -13.10
N VAL A 174 22.18 1.20 -13.71
CA VAL A 174 22.37 1.64 -15.11
C VAL A 174 23.74 2.27 -15.30
N SER A 175 24.16 3.16 -14.38
CA SER A 175 25.47 3.78 -14.43
C SER A 175 26.62 2.74 -14.41
N GLU A 176 26.50 1.71 -13.55
CA GLU A 176 27.48 0.61 -13.48
C GLU A 176 27.53 -0.23 -14.77
N ILE A 177 26.36 -0.50 -15.37
CA ILE A 177 26.26 -1.20 -16.67
C ILE A 177 27.01 -0.40 -17.74
N LEU A 178 26.75 0.91 -17.83
CA LEU A 178 27.39 1.78 -18.80
C LEU A 178 28.94 1.81 -18.65
N VAL A 179 29.41 1.89 -17.40
CA VAL A 179 30.86 1.86 -17.12
C VAL A 179 31.50 0.52 -17.58
N LYS A 180 30.82 -0.62 -17.34
CA LYS A 180 31.28 -1.94 -17.81
C LYS A 180 31.32 -2.05 -19.34
N GLU A 181 30.45 -1.29 -20.02
CA GLU A 181 30.45 -1.18 -21.50
C GLU A 181 31.46 -0.15 -22.04
N GLY A 182 32.29 0.45 -21.17
CA GLY A 182 33.27 1.47 -21.55
C GLY A 182 32.69 2.86 -21.83
N LEU A 183 31.42 3.09 -21.41
CA LEU A 183 30.74 4.35 -21.56
C LEU A 183 30.89 5.23 -20.31
N ARG A 184 30.57 6.53 -20.43
CA ARG A 184 30.61 7.44 -19.29
C ARG A 184 29.53 7.09 -18.27
N PRO A 185 29.78 7.20 -16.95
CA PRO A 185 28.77 6.99 -15.92
C PRO A 185 27.64 8.02 -16.01
N VAL A 186 26.48 7.66 -15.49
CA VAL A 186 25.37 8.60 -15.25
C VAL A 186 25.75 9.54 -14.12
N GLU A 187 25.49 10.84 -14.28
CA GLU A 187 25.53 11.81 -13.17
C GLU A 187 24.20 11.77 -12.42
N VAL A 188 24.13 10.97 -11.37
CA VAL A 188 22.92 10.81 -10.56
C VAL A 188 22.72 12.02 -9.64
N ARG A 189 21.60 12.73 -9.80
CA ARG A 189 21.20 13.89 -8.98
C ARG A 189 20.00 13.53 -8.12
N THR A 190 20.20 13.44 -6.82
CA THR A 190 19.13 13.09 -5.86
C THR A 190 18.40 14.30 -5.35
N PHE A 191 17.09 14.15 -5.17
CA PHE A 191 16.16 15.15 -4.64
C PHE A 191 15.31 14.55 -3.52
N ASN A 192 14.70 15.36 -2.67
CA ASN A 192 13.92 14.86 -1.54
C ASN A 192 12.67 14.09 -1.98
N ASN A 193 12.12 14.44 -3.14
CA ASN A 193 10.90 13.83 -3.66
C ASN A 193 10.84 13.91 -5.20
N PHE A 194 9.89 13.20 -5.79
CA PHE A 194 9.72 13.16 -7.25
C PHE A 194 9.32 14.52 -7.85
N ALA A 195 8.55 15.34 -7.12
CA ALA A 195 8.17 16.66 -7.65
C ALA A 195 9.39 17.54 -7.89
N GLU A 196 10.36 17.55 -6.97
CA GLU A 196 11.63 18.26 -7.13
C GLU A 196 12.47 17.67 -8.29
N ALA A 197 12.54 16.32 -8.39
CA ALA A 197 13.26 15.65 -9.47
C ALA A 197 12.67 16.00 -10.86
N PHE A 198 11.34 16.05 -10.98
CA PHE A 198 10.66 16.45 -12.22
C PHE A 198 10.83 17.94 -12.53
N GLN A 199 10.87 18.79 -11.51
CA GLN A 199 11.17 20.21 -11.70
C GLN A 199 12.60 20.43 -12.20
N ALA A 200 13.58 19.66 -11.70
CA ALA A 200 14.95 19.71 -12.20
C ALA A 200 15.04 19.34 -13.69
N LEU A 201 14.27 18.33 -14.14
CA LEU A 201 14.16 18.00 -15.58
C LEU A 201 13.49 19.12 -16.36
N ARG A 202 12.40 19.68 -15.88
CA ARG A 202 11.65 20.78 -16.55
C ARG A 202 12.53 22.03 -16.68
N ALA A 203 13.32 22.33 -15.67
CA ALA A 203 14.24 23.49 -15.66
C ALA A 203 15.56 23.26 -16.44
N GLY A 204 15.76 22.08 -17.06
CA GLY A 204 16.99 21.74 -17.76
C GLY A 204 18.21 21.51 -16.84
N GLN A 205 17.98 21.39 -15.53
CA GLN A 205 19.01 21.02 -14.55
C GLN A 205 19.37 19.55 -14.60
N ALA A 206 18.45 18.70 -15.13
CA ALA A 206 18.66 17.31 -15.47
C ALA A 206 18.32 17.06 -16.95
N ASP A 207 18.91 16.01 -17.53
CA ASP A 207 18.70 15.60 -18.92
C ASP A 207 17.62 14.51 -19.00
N ALA A 208 17.45 13.76 -17.92
CA ALA A 208 16.38 12.78 -17.72
C ALA A 208 15.95 12.75 -16.24
N ALA A 209 14.79 12.15 -15.96
CA ALA A 209 14.33 11.85 -14.62
C ALA A 209 13.89 10.39 -14.52
N THR A 210 14.23 9.72 -13.43
CA THR A 210 13.75 8.36 -13.17
C THR A 210 12.43 8.41 -12.41
N SER A 211 11.47 7.55 -12.76
CA SER A 211 10.16 7.47 -12.13
C SER A 211 9.59 6.06 -12.14
N ILE A 212 8.53 5.83 -11.37
CA ILE A 212 7.67 4.66 -11.51
C ILE A 212 6.94 4.74 -12.86
N ASP A 213 6.84 3.62 -13.56
CA ASP A 213 6.32 3.55 -14.94
C ASP A 213 4.90 4.10 -15.09
N ALA A 214 3.99 3.81 -14.17
CA ALA A 214 2.62 4.35 -14.18
C ALA A 214 2.60 5.89 -14.11
N THR A 215 3.47 6.50 -13.29
CA THR A 215 3.62 7.96 -13.24
C THR A 215 4.24 8.51 -14.53
N ALA A 216 5.25 7.83 -15.07
CA ALA A 216 5.88 8.24 -16.32
C ALA A 216 4.87 8.23 -17.48
N MET A 217 4.02 7.20 -17.54
CA MET A 217 2.93 7.12 -18.53
C MET A 217 1.91 8.25 -18.34
N PHE A 218 1.48 8.52 -17.12
CA PHE A 218 0.56 9.61 -16.81
C PHE A 218 1.13 10.98 -17.22
N MET A 219 2.39 11.27 -16.91
CA MET A 219 3.08 12.50 -17.28
C MET A 219 3.20 12.66 -18.80
N GLN A 220 3.46 11.57 -19.52
CA GLN A 220 3.47 11.58 -20.99
C GLN A 220 2.09 11.88 -21.56
N GLN A 221 1.02 11.25 -21.04
CA GLN A 221 -0.36 11.49 -21.50
C GLN A 221 -0.79 12.95 -21.30
N ARG A 222 -0.33 13.60 -20.23
CA ARG A 222 -0.54 15.03 -19.99
C ARG A 222 0.30 15.93 -20.88
N GLY A 223 1.29 15.39 -21.58
CA GLY A 223 2.23 16.16 -22.39
C GLY A 223 3.28 16.92 -21.58
N ASP A 224 3.49 16.56 -20.32
CA ASP A 224 4.49 17.19 -19.46
C ASP A 224 5.91 16.78 -19.86
N PHE A 225 6.11 15.48 -20.15
CA PHE A 225 7.39 14.86 -20.48
C PHE A 225 7.21 13.79 -21.56
N THR A 226 8.33 13.30 -22.09
CA THR A 226 8.39 12.10 -22.93
C THR A 226 8.86 10.92 -22.11
N ARG A 227 8.13 9.81 -22.07
CA ARG A 227 8.57 8.53 -21.47
C ARG A 227 9.55 7.86 -22.42
N ALA A 228 10.82 8.22 -22.27
CA ALA A 228 11.88 7.90 -23.24
C ALA A 228 12.32 6.42 -23.18
N ILE A 229 12.44 5.88 -21.95
CA ILE A 229 12.72 4.45 -21.71
C ILE A 229 11.65 3.95 -20.75
N SER A 230 10.98 2.87 -21.11
CA SER A 230 9.78 2.43 -20.37
C SER A 230 9.90 1.02 -19.83
N GLY A 231 9.31 0.80 -18.66
CA GLY A 231 9.03 -0.51 -18.10
C GLY A 231 10.27 -1.37 -17.81
N VAL A 232 11.42 -0.76 -17.52
CA VAL A 232 12.63 -1.49 -17.14
C VAL A 232 12.62 -1.87 -15.66
N PHE A 233 13.36 -2.91 -15.30
CA PHE A 233 13.46 -3.41 -13.91
C PHE A 233 12.10 -3.69 -13.26
N PRO A 234 11.26 -4.59 -13.83
CA PRO A 234 9.97 -4.91 -13.26
C PRO A 234 10.11 -5.45 -11.83
N GLN A 235 9.26 -4.95 -10.92
CA GLN A 235 9.32 -5.27 -9.50
C GLN A 235 7.98 -4.99 -8.83
N THR A 236 7.67 -5.65 -7.70
CA THR A 236 6.43 -5.42 -6.97
C THR A 236 6.54 -4.26 -6.00
N ALA A 237 5.54 -3.38 -6.01
CA ALA A 237 5.33 -2.40 -4.97
C ALA A 237 4.49 -3.01 -3.84
N THR A 238 4.76 -2.59 -2.60
CA THR A 238 4.21 -3.21 -1.40
C THR A 238 3.65 -2.17 -0.44
N PHE A 239 2.73 -2.60 0.41
CA PHE A 239 2.54 -2.04 1.74
C PHE A 239 3.61 -2.61 2.68
N ALA A 240 4.05 -1.82 3.66
CA ALA A 240 5.02 -2.28 4.65
C ALA A 240 4.57 -1.93 6.08
N PHE A 241 4.83 -2.87 7.02
CA PHE A 241 4.31 -2.85 8.38
C PHE A 241 5.38 -3.23 9.40
N ALA A 242 5.30 -2.65 10.60
CA ALA A 242 6.05 -3.14 11.76
C ALA A 242 5.33 -4.28 12.50
N SER A 243 3.99 -4.34 12.43
CA SER A 243 3.16 -5.36 13.08
C SER A 243 2.79 -6.47 12.10
N LYS A 244 3.16 -7.72 12.44
CA LYS A 244 2.73 -8.91 11.68
C LYS A 244 1.22 -9.08 11.70
N THR A 245 0.60 -8.87 12.86
CA THR A 245 -0.86 -8.99 13.02
C THR A 245 -1.60 -8.02 12.11
N LEU A 246 -1.13 -6.76 11.99
CA LEU A 246 -1.70 -5.78 11.07
C LEU A 246 -1.47 -6.20 9.61
N ALA A 247 -0.26 -6.64 9.26
CA ALA A 247 0.04 -7.12 7.91
C ALA A 247 -0.86 -8.29 7.48
N GLU A 248 -1.06 -9.30 8.36
CA GLU A 248 -1.96 -10.44 8.12
C GLU A 248 -3.42 -10.00 7.94
N ALA A 249 -3.87 -9.02 8.75
CA ALA A 249 -5.21 -8.46 8.60
C ALA A 249 -5.40 -7.73 7.26
N VAL A 250 -4.39 -6.95 6.83
CA VAL A 250 -4.39 -6.27 5.53
C VAL A 250 -4.35 -7.28 4.37
N VAL A 251 -3.57 -8.36 4.48
CA VAL A 251 -3.61 -9.48 3.51
C VAL A 251 -5.02 -10.05 3.38
N GLY A 252 -5.72 -10.26 4.49
CA GLY A 252 -7.12 -10.71 4.47
C GLY A 252 -8.03 -9.74 3.71
N VAL A 253 -7.90 -8.43 3.99
CA VAL A 253 -8.65 -7.38 3.30
C VAL A 253 -8.34 -7.34 1.81
N LEU A 254 -7.07 -7.39 1.41
CA LEU A 254 -6.68 -7.38 0.00
C LEU A 254 -7.26 -8.59 -0.75
N ASN A 255 -7.22 -9.78 -0.15
CA ASN A 255 -7.85 -10.97 -0.73
C ASN A 255 -9.38 -10.82 -0.85
N ASP A 256 -10.03 -10.13 0.09
CA ASP A 256 -11.45 -9.80 -0.01
C ASP A 256 -11.71 -8.82 -1.17
N THR A 257 -10.87 -7.79 -1.34
CA THR A 257 -11.00 -6.83 -2.46
C THR A 257 -10.82 -7.48 -3.82
N LYS A 258 -9.97 -8.53 -3.91
CA LYS A 258 -9.77 -9.30 -5.14
C LYS A 258 -10.98 -10.18 -5.45
N ARG A 259 -11.59 -10.82 -4.43
CA ARG A 259 -12.77 -11.66 -4.60
C ARG A 259 -14.02 -10.89 -5.00
N ASP A 260 -14.23 -9.69 -4.48
CA ASP A 260 -15.40 -8.86 -4.80
C ASP A 260 -15.19 -7.91 -5.98
N GLY A 261 -14.01 -7.94 -6.62
CA GLY A 261 -13.69 -7.18 -7.82
C GLY A 261 -13.27 -5.72 -7.57
N TYR A 262 -13.26 -5.24 -6.33
CA TYR A 262 -12.84 -3.87 -6.00
C TYR A 262 -11.40 -3.59 -6.45
N TYR A 263 -10.48 -4.53 -6.16
CA TYR A 263 -9.08 -4.42 -6.56
C TYR A 263 -8.95 -4.24 -8.08
N ASP A 264 -9.63 -5.10 -8.85
CA ASP A 264 -9.56 -5.04 -10.30
C ASP A 264 -10.12 -3.74 -10.86
N GLN A 265 -11.28 -3.30 -10.37
CA GLN A 265 -11.90 -2.03 -10.79
C GLN A 265 -11.01 -0.82 -10.46
N LEU A 266 -10.39 -0.80 -9.27
CA LEU A 266 -9.52 0.29 -8.86
C LEU A 266 -8.27 0.37 -9.74
N PHE A 267 -7.61 -0.76 -9.99
CA PHE A 267 -6.40 -0.81 -10.79
C PHE A 267 -6.67 -0.46 -12.25
N ASP A 268 -7.78 -0.96 -12.83
CA ASP A 268 -8.22 -0.61 -14.19
C ASP A 268 -8.55 0.89 -14.33
N LYS A 269 -9.21 1.48 -13.32
CA LYS A 269 -9.51 2.92 -13.27
C LYS A 269 -8.25 3.78 -13.44
N TYR A 270 -7.14 3.35 -12.86
CA TYR A 270 -5.88 4.10 -12.86
C TYR A 270 -4.86 3.61 -13.90
N GLY A 271 -5.16 2.53 -14.64
CA GLY A 271 -4.24 1.92 -15.61
C GLY A 271 -2.98 1.35 -14.96
N VAL A 272 -3.09 0.87 -13.71
CA VAL A 272 -1.96 0.32 -12.93
C VAL A 272 -1.93 -1.19 -13.10
N LEU A 273 -0.72 -1.75 -13.22
CA LEU A 273 -0.55 -3.18 -13.41
C LEU A 273 -0.84 -3.95 -12.11
N LYS A 274 -1.63 -5.00 -12.26
CA LYS A 274 -2.01 -5.92 -11.17
C LYS A 274 -0.91 -6.95 -10.94
N ILE A 275 -0.81 -7.47 -9.71
CA ILE A 275 0.01 -8.66 -9.46
C ILE A 275 -0.62 -9.89 -10.15
N SER A 276 0.25 -10.80 -10.60
CA SER A 276 -0.15 -12.06 -11.27
C SER A 276 -0.65 -13.12 -10.30
N GLU A 277 -0.21 -13.07 -9.06
CA GLU A 277 -0.54 -14.03 -8.02
C GLU A 277 -2.06 -14.04 -7.74
N PRO A 278 -2.67 -15.24 -7.58
CA PRO A 278 -4.10 -15.35 -7.33
C PRO A 278 -4.51 -14.80 -5.95
N THR A 279 -3.58 -14.74 -5.00
CA THR A 279 -3.80 -14.28 -3.63
C THR A 279 -2.66 -13.39 -3.15
N PHE A 280 -3.00 -12.47 -2.25
CA PHE A 280 -2.01 -11.67 -1.54
C PHE A 280 -1.45 -12.43 -0.35
N ALA A 281 -0.17 -12.21 -0.05
CA ALA A 281 0.53 -12.76 1.10
C ALA A 281 1.65 -11.81 1.56
N ILE A 282 2.13 -12.00 2.78
CA ILE A 282 3.37 -11.38 3.24
C ILE A 282 4.53 -12.02 2.47
N ASN A 283 5.41 -11.21 1.91
CA ASN A 283 6.59 -11.66 1.19
C ASN A 283 7.86 -11.32 1.99
N GLY A 284 8.59 -12.37 2.38
CA GLY A 284 9.82 -12.28 3.16
C GLY A 284 9.62 -12.62 4.64
N PRO A 285 10.74 -12.72 5.41
CA PRO A 285 10.72 -13.24 6.78
C PRO A 285 10.09 -12.28 7.80
N GLY A 286 10.08 -10.97 7.52
CA GLY A 286 9.79 -9.95 8.51
C GLY A 286 10.96 -9.65 9.44
N PRO A 287 10.80 -8.69 10.36
CA PRO A 287 11.81 -8.40 11.39
C PRO A 287 11.97 -9.60 12.33
N ALA A 288 13.24 -9.84 12.72
CA ALA A 288 13.62 -10.89 13.70
C ALA A 288 13.16 -10.54 15.11
#